data_846db69b9a723ab32933236cecf79a1d
#
_entry.id   846db69b9a723ab32933236cecf79a1d
#
_cell.length_a   1.000
_cell.length_b   1.000
_cell.length_c   1.000
_cell.angle_alpha   90.00
_cell.angle_beta   90.00
_cell.angle_gamma   90.00
#
_symmetry.space_group_name_H-M   'P 1'
#
loop_
_entity.id
_entity.type
_entity.pdbx_description
1 polymer ?
#
loop_
_entity_poly.entity_id
_entity_poly.type
_entity_poly.pdbx_seq_one_letter_code
_entity_poly.pdbx_strand_id
1 'polypeptide(L)'
;MEAHNRSVPYNNDAEMYVIGSVLLENKIMNSLVGKINPEDFYNPQNSAIYKAMLTLYNQSEKIESMSVLEQLKRDKISNIEEYKSYLIDIIDLVPSTSSVGLYIDVVEEKAVERRILANMQELSSDILTSKYDFNTVLDRAEDTILKVIKKRRTSNFMTMAEAAKKVYEQIEGYVGNKSDLTGLNTGYPFLNKATLGLQNGDLMILAARPAVGKSAFAINLALNVAATNKAHVAIFSLEMSIEQLMMRIYSY
;
A
#
# COMPACT_ATOMS: atom_id res chain seq x y z
N MET A 1 7.48 32.04 -20.58
CA MET A 1 7.26 30.86 -19.73
C MET A 1 8.61 30.19 -19.55
N GLU A 2 9.22 30.42 -18.41
CA GLU A 2 10.53 29.83 -18.09
C GLU A 2 10.37 28.31 -17.97
N ALA A 3 11.08 27.57 -18.83
CA ALA A 3 11.25 26.14 -18.70
C ALA A 3 12.08 25.88 -17.42
N HIS A 4 11.42 25.72 -16.29
CA HIS A 4 12.05 25.19 -15.09
C HIS A 4 12.62 23.83 -15.49
N ASN A 5 13.93 23.70 -15.38
CA ASN A 5 14.67 22.43 -15.52
C ASN A 5 14.22 21.52 -14.38
N ARG A 6 13.08 20.85 -14.55
CA ARG A 6 12.49 19.97 -13.55
C ARG A 6 13.27 18.67 -13.58
N SER A 7 14.27 18.56 -12.71
CA SER A 7 14.94 17.30 -12.46
C SER A 7 13.93 16.27 -11.94
N VAL A 8 14.08 15.04 -12.40
CA VAL A 8 13.30 13.90 -11.92
C VAL A 8 13.52 13.75 -10.40
N PRO A 9 12.51 13.48 -9.57
CA PRO A 9 12.68 13.34 -8.13
C PRO A 9 13.63 12.19 -7.76
N TYR A 10 14.69 12.50 -7.00
CA TYR A 10 15.64 11.53 -6.48
C TYR A 10 16.32 12.05 -5.20
N ASN A 11 16.89 11.14 -4.44
CA ASN A 11 17.76 11.45 -3.31
C ASN A 11 18.87 10.40 -3.24
N ASN A 12 20.01 10.71 -3.87
CA ASN A 12 21.13 9.78 -3.96
C ASN A 12 21.73 9.44 -2.58
N ASP A 13 21.79 10.43 -1.68
CA ASP A 13 22.34 10.21 -0.33
C ASP A 13 21.48 9.23 0.47
N ALA A 14 20.14 9.33 0.34
CA ALA A 14 19.23 8.38 0.95
C ALA A 14 19.39 6.96 0.38
N GLU A 15 19.56 6.85 -0.94
CA GLU A 15 19.81 5.57 -1.59
C GLU A 15 21.12 4.92 -1.10
N MET A 16 22.20 5.70 -1.07
CA MET A 16 23.52 5.26 -0.57
C MET A 16 23.42 4.85 0.91
N TYR A 17 22.69 5.63 1.72
CA TYR A 17 22.51 5.32 3.14
C TYR A 17 21.80 4.01 3.37
N VAL A 18 20.76 3.71 2.59
CA VAL A 18 20.02 2.43 2.66
C VAL A 18 20.95 1.26 2.32
N ILE A 19 21.70 1.36 1.23
CA ILE A 19 22.64 0.30 0.79
C ILE A 19 23.75 0.10 1.84
N GLY A 20 24.37 1.17 2.30
CA GLY A 20 25.43 1.11 3.31
C GLY A 20 24.96 0.51 4.63
N SER A 21 23.74 0.85 5.04
CA SER A 21 23.13 0.25 6.23
C SER A 21 22.98 -1.26 6.13
N VAL A 22 22.63 -1.80 4.96
CA VAL A 22 22.56 -3.26 4.73
C VAL A 22 23.95 -3.90 4.80
N LEU A 23 24.98 -3.24 4.26
CA LEU A 23 26.36 -3.73 4.34
C LEU A 23 26.88 -3.79 5.77
N LEU A 24 26.49 -2.82 6.61
CA LEU A 24 26.86 -2.78 8.02
C LEU A 24 26.04 -3.76 8.87
N GLU A 25 24.75 -3.91 8.56
CA GLU A 25 23.84 -4.77 9.29
C GLU A 25 22.88 -5.51 8.34
N ASN A 26 23.22 -6.75 7.99
CA ASN A 26 22.47 -7.56 7.00
C ASN A 26 20.98 -7.76 7.37
N LYS A 27 20.61 -7.71 8.67
CA LYS A 27 19.24 -7.86 9.13
C LYS A 27 18.30 -6.79 8.59
N ILE A 28 18.82 -5.62 8.23
CA ILE A 28 18.07 -4.51 7.63
C ILE A 28 17.41 -4.95 6.31
N MET A 29 18.03 -5.91 5.61
CA MET A 29 17.46 -6.46 4.39
C MET A 29 16.03 -7.00 4.58
N ASN A 30 15.71 -7.55 5.76
CA ASN A 30 14.36 -8.04 6.09
C ASN A 30 13.30 -6.93 6.03
N SER A 31 13.66 -5.68 6.31
CA SER A 31 12.75 -4.53 6.24
C SER A 31 12.63 -3.92 4.84
N LEU A 32 13.56 -4.27 3.95
CA LEU A 32 13.58 -3.79 2.57
C LEU A 32 12.87 -4.72 1.60
N VAL A 33 12.99 -6.03 1.84
CA VAL A 33 12.37 -7.04 0.98
C VAL A 33 10.85 -6.87 0.96
N GLY A 34 10.28 -6.72 -0.24
CA GLY A 34 8.85 -6.46 -0.44
C GLY A 34 8.43 -4.99 -0.33
N LYS A 35 9.30 -4.10 0.19
CA LYS A 35 9.05 -2.66 0.30
C LYS A 35 9.72 -1.88 -0.84
N ILE A 36 10.98 -2.17 -1.11
CA ILE A 36 11.77 -1.52 -2.18
C ILE A 36 12.20 -2.57 -3.20
N ASN A 37 12.14 -2.21 -4.48
CA ASN A 37 12.66 -3.00 -5.59
C ASN A 37 13.89 -2.31 -6.22
N PRO A 38 14.74 -3.04 -6.97
CA PRO A 38 15.89 -2.43 -7.64
C PRO A 38 15.54 -1.24 -8.54
N GLU A 39 14.36 -1.27 -9.18
CA GLU A 39 13.87 -0.19 -10.04
C GLU A 39 13.48 1.08 -9.26
N ASP A 40 13.34 1.00 -7.95
CA ASP A 40 12.99 2.12 -7.09
C ASP A 40 14.23 3.00 -6.78
N PHE A 41 15.42 2.56 -7.12
CA PHE A 41 16.64 3.37 -7.07
C PHE A 41 16.78 4.19 -8.35
N TYR A 42 17.07 5.48 -8.20
CA TYR A 42 17.32 6.38 -9.33
C TYR A 42 18.71 6.18 -9.92
N ASN A 43 19.72 6.01 -9.05
CA ASN A 43 21.08 5.77 -9.48
C ASN A 43 21.24 4.31 -9.99
N PRO A 44 21.65 4.11 -11.26
CA PRO A 44 21.84 2.77 -11.81
C PRO A 44 22.83 1.91 -11.04
N GLN A 45 23.87 2.52 -10.43
CA GLN A 45 24.84 1.79 -9.60
C GLN A 45 24.16 1.26 -8.33
N ASN A 46 23.35 2.09 -7.66
CA ASN A 46 22.58 1.70 -6.48
C ASN A 46 21.58 0.58 -6.80
N SER A 47 20.88 0.69 -7.93
CA SER A 47 19.97 -0.33 -8.43
C SER A 47 20.68 -1.68 -8.64
N ALA A 48 21.83 -1.67 -9.29
CA ALA A 48 22.63 -2.88 -9.55
C ALA A 48 23.15 -3.53 -8.24
N ILE A 49 23.67 -2.71 -7.33
CA ILE A 49 24.15 -3.17 -6.01
C ILE A 49 22.98 -3.79 -5.22
N TYR A 50 21.85 -3.11 -5.15
CA TYR A 50 20.70 -3.64 -4.41
C TYR A 50 20.16 -4.93 -5.03
N LYS A 51 20.15 -5.05 -6.36
CA LYS A 51 19.80 -6.29 -7.06
C LYS A 51 20.74 -7.45 -6.68
N ALA A 52 22.04 -7.18 -6.62
CA ALA A 52 23.04 -8.18 -6.17
C ALA A 52 22.81 -8.57 -4.71
N MET A 53 22.51 -7.60 -3.82
CA MET A 53 22.16 -7.86 -2.42
C MET A 53 20.91 -8.75 -2.27
N LEU A 54 19.87 -8.49 -3.07
CA LEU A 54 18.65 -9.31 -3.10
C LEU A 54 18.96 -10.75 -3.53
N THR A 55 19.83 -10.92 -4.51
CA THR A 55 20.24 -12.26 -4.96
C THR A 55 20.96 -13.02 -3.86
N LEU A 56 21.92 -12.40 -3.18
CA LEU A 56 22.65 -12.98 -2.05
C LEU A 56 21.71 -13.31 -0.88
N TYR A 57 20.79 -12.38 -0.57
CA TYR A 57 19.78 -12.60 0.48
C TYR A 57 18.90 -13.82 0.20
N ASN A 58 18.41 -13.97 -1.03
CA ASN A 58 17.59 -15.10 -1.44
C ASN A 58 18.37 -16.44 -1.42
N GLN A 59 19.69 -16.39 -1.58
CA GLN A 59 20.59 -17.55 -1.46
C GLN A 59 21.01 -17.80 -0.01
N SER A 60 20.55 -16.99 0.95
CA SER A 60 20.97 -17.00 2.35
C SER A 60 22.50 -16.82 2.52
N GLU A 61 23.12 -16.14 1.56
CA GLU A 61 24.54 -15.77 1.62
C GLU A 61 24.72 -14.45 2.38
N LYS A 62 25.87 -14.28 3.00
CA LYS A 62 26.21 -13.06 3.73
C LYS A 62 26.41 -11.89 2.75
N ILE A 63 25.78 -10.75 3.04
CA ILE A 63 25.89 -9.54 2.24
C ILE A 63 27.06 -8.72 2.76
N GLU A 64 28.19 -8.79 2.07
CA GLU A 64 29.42 -8.02 2.31
C GLU A 64 29.88 -7.39 1.01
N SER A 65 30.72 -6.34 1.08
CA SER A 65 31.24 -5.67 -0.13
C SER A 65 31.86 -6.65 -1.13
N MET A 66 32.60 -7.65 -0.64
CA MET A 66 33.27 -8.63 -1.51
C MET A 66 32.24 -9.54 -2.20
N SER A 67 31.25 -10.09 -1.46
CA SER A 67 30.20 -10.95 -2.03
C SER A 67 29.33 -10.20 -3.03
N VAL A 68 29.02 -8.91 -2.76
CA VAL A 68 28.32 -8.04 -3.69
C VAL A 68 29.12 -7.84 -4.99
N LEU A 69 30.43 -7.54 -4.90
CA LEU A 69 31.28 -7.39 -6.07
C LEU A 69 31.39 -8.68 -6.90
N GLU A 70 31.47 -9.84 -6.25
CA GLU A 70 31.47 -11.11 -6.95
C GLU A 70 30.13 -11.38 -7.65
N GLN A 71 29.01 -11.05 -7.01
CA GLN A 71 27.71 -11.17 -7.63
C GLN A 71 27.55 -10.23 -8.83
N LEU A 72 28.02 -8.97 -8.74
CA LEU A 72 28.03 -8.02 -9.88
C LEU A 72 28.87 -8.56 -11.06
N LYS A 73 30.00 -9.25 -10.78
CA LYS A 73 30.78 -9.95 -11.83
C LYS A 73 29.99 -11.08 -12.49
N ARG A 74 29.29 -11.90 -11.69
CA ARG A 74 28.41 -12.97 -12.21
C ARG A 74 27.29 -12.41 -13.07
N ASP A 75 26.76 -11.24 -12.70
CA ASP A 75 25.73 -10.50 -13.44
C ASP A 75 26.30 -9.78 -14.69
N LYS A 76 27.61 -9.95 -15.00
CA LYS A 76 28.32 -9.36 -16.13
C LYS A 76 28.27 -7.82 -16.16
N ILE A 77 28.25 -7.20 -15.00
CA ILE A 77 28.37 -5.74 -14.88
C ILE A 77 29.81 -5.35 -15.23
N SER A 78 29.95 -4.34 -16.10
CA SER A 78 31.26 -3.75 -16.44
C SER A 78 31.71 -2.77 -15.32
N ASN A 79 33.00 -2.43 -15.34
CA ASN A 79 33.60 -1.41 -14.46
C ASN A 79 33.58 -1.76 -12.95
N ILE A 80 33.85 -3.01 -12.60
CA ILE A 80 33.84 -3.48 -11.21
C ILE A 80 34.73 -2.65 -10.26
N GLU A 81 35.83 -2.06 -10.73
CA GLU A 81 36.68 -1.20 -9.90
C GLU A 81 35.96 0.10 -9.48
N GLU A 82 35.08 0.65 -10.31
CA GLU A 82 34.26 1.79 -9.95
C GLU A 82 33.26 1.42 -8.84
N TYR A 83 32.62 0.25 -8.94
CA TYR A 83 31.74 -0.27 -7.89
C TYR A 83 32.47 -0.51 -6.58
N LYS A 84 33.73 -0.96 -6.64
CA LYS A 84 34.54 -1.17 -5.45
C LYS A 84 34.81 0.14 -4.72
N SER A 85 35.22 1.18 -5.43
CA SER A 85 35.43 2.52 -4.87
C SER A 85 34.11 3.09 -4.32
N TYR A 86 33.03 2.93 -5.08
CA TYR A 86 31.70 3.43 -4.70
C TYR A 86 31.14 2.73 -3.43
N LEU A 87 31.37 1.43 -3.25
CA LEU A 87 31.00 0.71 -2.03
C LEU A 87 31.75 1.20 -0.80
N ILE A 88 33.02 1.64 -0.95
CA ILE A 88 33.77 2.26 0.14
C ILE A 88 33.12 3.60 0.53
N ASP A 89 32.84 4.45 -0.44
CA ASP A 89 32.18 5.75 -0.22
C ASP A 89 30.81 5.57 0.46
N ILE A 90 30.05 4.56 0.08
CA ILE A 90 28.75 4.22 0.68
C ILE A 90 28.90 3.83 2.16
N ILE A 91 29.89 3.01 2.50
CA ILE A 91 30.13 2.58 3.87
C ILE A 91 30.55 3.75 4.74
N ASP A 92 31.43 4.60 4.24
CA ASP A 92 31.93 5.78 4.95
C ASP A 92 30.84 6.84 5.21
N LEU A 93 29.80 6.86 4.35
CA LEU A 93 28.66 7.76 4.49
C LEU A 93 27.74 7.39 5.68
N VAL A 94 27.75 6.14 6.15
CA VAL A 94 26.78 5.64 7.14
C VAL A 94 27.42 5.53 8.54
N PRO A 95 27.28 6.54 9.42
CA PRO A 95 27.83 6.48 10.76
C PRO A 95 27.04 5.59 11.71
N SER A 96 25.76 5.33 11.42
CA SER A 96 24.85 4.52 12.26
C SER A 96 23.67 4.03 11.44
N THR A 97 23.20 2.83 11.72
CA THR A 97 22.04 2.22 11.05
C THR A 97 20.68 2.60 11.69
N SER A 98 20.68 3.32 12.81
CA SER A 98 19.48 3.60 13.61
C SER A 98 18.40 4.39 12.86
N SER A 99 18.78 5.22 11.90
CA SER A 99 17.86 6.07 11.13
C SER A 99 17.47 5.50 9.77
N VAL A 100 17.85 4.26 9.44
CA VAL A 100 17.64 3.67 8.12
C VAL A 100 16.17 3.67 7.69
N GLY A 101 15.24 3.51 8.63
CA GLY A 101 13.79 3.55 8.34
C GLY A 101 13.34 4.84 7.65
N LEU A 102 13.87 6.00 8.09
CA LEU A 102 13.56 7.29 7.46
C LEU A 102 14.08 7.36 6.02
N TYR A 103 15.29 6.86 5.76
CA TYR A 103 15.86 6.87 4.41
C TYR A 103 15.17 5.88 3.47
N ILE A 104 14.71 4.73 4.00
CA ILE A 104 13.85 3.79 3.26
C ILE A 104 12.58 4.49 2.78
N ASP A 105 11.91 5.22 3.67
CA ASP A 105 10.68 5.95 3.34
C ASP A 105 10.94 7.05 2.29
N VAL A 106 12.08 7.74 2.36
CA VAL A 106 12.48 8.75 1.35
C VAL A 106 12.72 8.11 -0.02
N VAL A 107 13.43 6.98 -0.09
CA VAL A 107 13.67 6.26 -1.36
C VAL A 107 12.35 5.80 -1.96
N GLU A 108 11.44 5.22 -1.15
CA GLU A 108 10.11 4.80 -1.60
C GLU A 108 9.28 5.98 -2.12
N GLU A 109 9.25 7.10 -1.39
CA GLU A 109 8.54 8.32 -1.80
C GLU A 109 9.02 8.82 -3.16
N LYS A 110 10.34 8.98 -3.34
CA LYS A 110 10.92 9.43 -4.60
C LYS A 110 10.68 8.45 -5.76
N ALA A 111 10.67 7.16 -5.50
CA ALA A 111 10.33 6.15 -6.48
C ALA A 111 8.85 6.24 -6.91
N VAL A 112 7.93 6.46 -5.96
CA VAL A 112 6.49 6.67 -6.26
C VAL A 112 6.30 7.94 -7.09
N GLU A 113 6.93 9.05 -6.72
CA GLU A 113 6.88 10.30 -7.49
C GLU A 113 7.35 10.10 -8.94
N ARG A 114 8.45 9.38 -9.17
CA ARG A 114 8.94 9.05 -10.51
C ARG A 114 7.95 8.22 -11.32
N ARG A 115 7.34 7.21 -10.70
CA ARG A 115 6.33 6.38 -11.36
C ARG A 115 5.09 7.17 -11.76
N ILE A 116 4.63 8.07 -10.88
CA ILE A 116 3.52 8.98 -11.20
C ILE A 116 3.87 9.83 -12.39
N LEU A 117 5.04 10.46 -12.39
CA LEU A 117 5.49 11.33 -13.50
C LEU A 117 5.60 10.56 -14.82
N ALA A 118 6.22 9.38 -14.81
CA ALA A 118 6.34 8.54 -16.00
C ALA A 118 4.96 8.14 -16.57
N ASN A 119 4.05 7.70 -15.72
CA ASN A 119 2.70 7.32 -16.11
C ASN A 119 1.88 8.51 -16.65
N MET A 120 2.03 9.71 -16.04
CA MET A 120 1.37 10.92 -16.53
C MET A 120 1.94 11.39 -17.87
N GLN A 121 3.25 11.24 -18.09
CA GLN A 121 3.88 11.52 -19.38
C GLN A 121 3.38 10.57 -20.47
N GLU A 122 3.27 9.26 -20.18
CA GLU A 122 2.73 8.28 -21.11
C GLU A 122 1.28 8.63 -21.49
N LEU A 123 0.42 8.87 -20.49
CA LEU A 123 -0.97 9.26 -20.71
C LEU A 123 -1.09 10.55 -21.52
N SER A 124 -0.26 11.55 -21.20
CA SER A 124 -0.20 12.81 -21.97
C SER A 124 0.17 12.58 -23.44
N SER A 125 1.16 11.71 -23.69
CA SER A 125 1.57 11.33 -25.06
C SER A 125 0.44 10.59 -25.79
N ASP A 126 -0.25 9.68 -25.15
CA ASP A 126 -1.37 8.94 -25.72
C ASP A 126 -2.54 9.88 -26.15
N ILE A 127 -2.81 10.90 -25.33
CA ILE A 127 -3.82 11.94 -25.65
C ILE A 127 -3.35 12.80 -26.85
N LEU A 128 -2.12 13.31 -26.80
CA LEU A 128 -1.59 14.19 -27.84
C LEU A 128 -1.49 13.52 -29.22
N THR A 129 -1.23 12.22 -29.23
CA THR A 129 -1.14 11.42 -30.46
C THR A 129 -2.48 10.87 -30.93
N SER A 130 -3.57 11.10 -30.19
CA SER A 130 -4.91 10.54 -30.46
C SER A 130 -4.87 9.02 -30.72
N LYS A 131 -4.02 8.31 -29.96
CA LYS A 131 -3.75 6.89 -30.14
C LYS A 131 -4.96 6.02 -29.75
N TYR A 132 -5.76 6.51 -28.82
CA TYR A 132 -6.92 5.79 -28.27
C TYR A 132 -8.16 6.69 -28.30
N ASP A 133 -9.35 6.07 -28.30
CA ASP A 133 -10.61 6.76 -28.10
C ASP A 133 -10.77 7.27 -26.68
N PHE A 134 -11.72 8.19 -26.48
CA PHE A 134 -11.93 8.90 -25.21
C PHE A 134 -12.18 7.96 -24.02
N ASN A 135 -12.99 6.91 -24.21
CA ASN A 135 -13.31 5.97 -23.12
C ASN A 135 -12.08 5.16 -22.73
N THR A 136 -11.31 4.67 -23.68
CA THR A 136 -10.05 3.97 -23.42
C THR A 136 -9.04 4.85 -22.69
N VAL A 137 -8.97 6.15 -23.01
CA VAL A 137 -8.10 7.10 -22.29
C VAL A 137 -8.55 7.27 -20.84
N LEU A 138 -9.87 7.37 -20.59
CA LEU A 138 -10.39 7.44 -19.22
C LEU A 138 -10.06 6.18 -18.40
N ASP A 139 -10.32 4.99 -18.96
CA ASP A 139 -10.01 3.73 -18.30
C ASP A 139 -8.52 3.61 -17.95
N ARG A 140 -7.64 4.03 -18.87
CA ARG A 140 -6.19 4.06 -18.64
C ARG A 140 -5.78 5.06 -17.56
N ALA A 141 -6.42 6.22 -17.49
CA ALA A 141 -6.18 7.22 -16.46
C ALA A 141 -6.56 6.67 -15.07
N GLU A 142 -7.74 6.06 -14.94
CA GLU A 142 -8.19 5.42 -13.70
C GLU A 142 -7.24 4.28 -13.27
N ASP A 143 -6.89 3.39 -14.19
CA ASP A 143 -6.00 2.26 -13.92
C ASP A 143 -4.60 2.72 -13.48
N THR A 144 -4.10 3.78 -14.09
CA THR A 144 -2.82 4.41 -13.74
C THR A 144 -2.82 4.90 -12.30
N ILE A 145 -3.87 5.64 -11.90
CA ILE A 145 -4.02 6.15 -10.52
C ILE A 145 -4.18 4.99 -9.52
N LEU A 146 -5.03 4.00 -9.86
CA LEU A 146 -5.26 2.85 -9.00
C LEU A 146 -4.00 1.99 -8.78
N LYS A 147 -3.16 1.80 -9.80
CA LYS A 147 -1.88 1.08 -9.68
C LYS A 147 -0.92 1.74 -8.70
N VAL A 148 -0.83 3.08 -8.74
CA VAL A 148 -0.01 3.84 -7.78
C VAL A 148 -0.52 3.66 -6.35
N ILE A 149 -1.84 3.77 -6.13
CA ILE A 149 -2.46 3.63 -4.81
C ILE A 149 -2.32 2.21 -4.26
N LYS A 150 -2.55 1.19 -5.10
CA LYS A 150 -2.46 -0.23 -4.70
C LYS A 150 -1.05 -0.60 -4.24
N LYS A 151 0.00 -0.17 -4.95
CA LYS A 151 1.39 -0.49 -4.59
C LYS A 151 1.81 0.12 -3.24
N ARG A 152 1.20 1.24 -2.82
CA ARG A 152 1.42 1.84 -1.50
C ARG A 152 0.79 1.03 -0.35
N ARG A 153 -0.21 0.18 -0.64
CA ARG A 153 -0.94 -0.61 0.38
C ARG A 153 -0.34 -1.99 0.65
N THR A 154 0.62 -2.47 -0.16
CA THR A 154 1.16 -3.83 -0.06
C THR A 154 2.22 -4.02 1.04
N SER A 155 2.62 -2.97 1.75
CA SER A 155 3.64 -3.04 2.82
C SER A 155 3.09 -3.12 4.25
N ASN A 156 1.85 -3.57 4.44
CA ASN A 156 1.27 -3.72 5.78
C ASN A 156 1.59 -5.10 6.42
N PHE A 157 2.82 -5.56 6.34
CA PHE A 157 3.25 -6.60 7.26
C PHE A 157 3.38 -6.00 8.66
N MET A 158 2.55 -6.48 9.56
CA MET A 158 2.56 -6.10 10.97
C MET A 158 3.24 -7.22 11.75
N THR A 159 4.17 -6.88 12.62
CA THR A 159 4.76 -7.89 13.53
C THR A 159 3.71 -8.40 14.50
N MET A 160 3.88 -9.63 15.00
CA MET A 160 2.97 -10.21 16.00
C MET A 160 2.88 -9.32 17.25
N ALA A 161 3.97 -8.67 17.65
CA ALA A 161 3.99 -7.75 18.79
C ALA A 161 3.12 -6.50 18.56
N GLU A 162 3.18 -5.90 17.37
CA GLU A 162 2.33 -4.76 17.00
C GLU A 162 0.86 -5.16 16.89
N ALA A 163 0.58 -6.34 16.31
CA ALA A 163 -0.77 -6.89 16.24
C ALA A 163 -1.34 -7.14 17.64
N ALA A 164 -0.56 -7.75 18.54
CA ALA A 164 -0.95 -8.00 19.92
C ALA A 164 -1.25 -6.68 20.67
N LYS A 165 -0.42 -5.65 20.48
CA LYS A 165 -0.66 -4.33 21.09
C LYS A 165 -1.96 -3.71 20.62
N LYS A 166 -2.26 -3.75 19.31
CA LYS A 166 -3.53 -3.24 18.76
C LYS A 166 -4.75 -3.98 19.30
N VAL A 167 -4.66 -5.31 19.39
CA VAL A 167 -5.75 -6.13 19.96
C VAL A 167 -5.96 -5.80 21.43
N TYR A 168 -4.87 -5.61 22.19
CA TYR A 168 -4.95 -5.23 23.60
C TYR A 168 -5.64 -3.87 23.79
N GLU A 169 -5.26 -2.87 23.00
CA GLU A 169 -5.91 -1.54 23.01
C GLU A 169 -7.40 -1.61 22.64
N GLN A 170 -7.79 -2.50 21.70
CA GLN A 170 -9.20 -2.73 21.37
C GLN A 170 -9.96 -3.37 22.56
N ILE A 171 -9.37 -4.36 23.22
CA ILE A 171 -9.98 -5.01 24.39
C ILE A 171 -10.16 -4.01 25.52
N GLU A 172 -9.17 -3.17 25.81
CA GLU A 172 -9.31 -2.11 26.81
C GLU A 172 -10.44 -1.13 26.47
N GLY A 173 -10.56 -0.76 25.18
CA GLY A 173 -11.66 0.07 24.71
C GLY A 173 -13.06 -0.56 24.90
N TYR A 174 -13.16 -1.88 24.78
CA TYR A 174 -14.42 -2.60 25.04
C TYR A 174 -14.74 -2.69 26.55
N VAL A 175 -13.73 -2.92 27.39
CA VAL A 175 -13.93 -2.98 28.85
C VAL A 175 -14.36 -1.63 29.43
N GLY A 176 -13.92 -0.52 28.82
CA GLY A 176 -14.31 0.84 29.22
C GLY A 176 -15.69 1.28 28.73
N ASN A 177 -16.25 0.62 27.72
CA ASN A 177 -17.57 0.96 27.16
C ASN A 177 -18.66 0.15 27.87
N LYS A 178 -19.62 0.85 28.47
CA LYS A 178 -20.83 0.26 29.12
C LYS A 178 -21.85 -0.28 28.11
N SER A 179 -21.59 -0.31 26.80
CA SER A 179 -22.51 -0.87 25.81
C SER A 179 -22.21 -2.36 25.61
N ASP A 180 -23.26 -3.20 25.65
CA ASP A 180 -23.15 -4.63 25.36
C ASP A 180 -22.81 -4.93 23.87
N LEU A 181 -22.64 -3.92 23.04
CA LEU A 181 -22.35 -4.01 21.61
C LEU A 181 -20.92 -3.61 21.32
N THR A 182 -20.17 -4.48 20.63
CA THR A 182 -18.83 -4.21 20.13
C THR A 182 -18.83 -3.67 18.70
N GLY A 183 -19.92 -3.91 17.95
CA GLY A 183 -20.14 -3.43 16.59
C GLY A 183 -21.22 -2.36 16.48
N LEU A 184 -21.58 -2.00 15.24
CA LEU A 184 -22.64 -1.03 14.95
C LEU A 184 -24.00 -1.62 15.34
N ASN A 185 -24.81 -0.82 16.04
CA ASN A 185 -26.16 -1.20 16.43
C ASN A 185 -27.04 -1.35 15.19
N THR A 186 -27.67 -2.51 15.02
CA THR A 186 -28.55 -2.86 13.89
C THR A 186 -29.94 -2.28 14.00
N GLY A 187 -30.34 -1.78 15.17
CA GLY A 187 -31.72 -1.43 15.49
C GLY A 187 -32.63 -2.63 15.82
N TYR A 188 -32.14 -3.85 15.69
CA TYR A 188 -32.84 -5.07 15.99
C TYR A 188 -32.25 -5.77 17.25
N PRO A 189 -32.91 -5.73 18.41
CA PRO A 189 -32.35 -6.25 19.67
C PRO A 189 -31.92 -7.72 19.60
N PHE A 190 -32.71 -8.58 18.95
CA PHE A 190 -32.36 -9.99 18.81
C PHE A 190 -31.14 -10.21 17.92
N LEU A 191 -31.01 -9.43 16.82
CA LEU A 191 -29.86 -9.51 15.96
C LEU A 191 -28.61 -9.00 16.69
N ASN A 192 -28.72 -7.88 17.38
CA ASN A 192 -27.64 -7.33 18.21
C ASN A 192 -27.17 -8.34 19.29
N LYS A 193 -28.09 -9.02 19.93
CA LYS A 193 -27.75 -10.06 20.94
C LYS A 193 -27.01 -11.25 20.33
N ALA A 194 -27.36 -11.62 19.08
CA ALA A 194 -26.74 -12.73 18.39
C ALA A 194 -25.35 -12.39 17.77
N THR A 195 -25.18 -11.15 17.31
CA THR A 195 -23.96 -10.73 16.55
C THR A 195 -23.08 -9.74 17.30
N LEU A 196 -23.52 -9.21 18.45
CA LEU A 196 -22.92 -8.07 19.16
C LEU A 196 -22.83 -6.79 18.29
N GLY A 197 -23.74 -6.68 17.29
CA GLY A 197 -23.74 -5.63 16.27
C GLY A 197 -22.98 -6.01 15.01
N LEU A 198 -22.92 -5.10 14.03
CA LEU A 198 -22.14 -5.30 12.80
C LEU A 198 -20.69 -4.95 13.04
N GLN A 199 -19.80 -5.94 12.91
CA GLN A 199 -18.36 -5.75 13.16
C GLN A 199 -17.63 -5.20 11.92
N ASN A 200 -16.54 -4.51 12.16
CA ASN A 200 -15.68 -4.02 11.07
C ASN A 200 -15.01 -5.19 10.33
N GLY A 201 -15.11 -5.19 9.00
CA GLY A 201 -14.51 -6.21 8.15
C GLY A 201 -15.36 -7.45 7.92
N ASP A 202 -16.51 -7.57 8.58
CA ASP A 202 -17.40 -8.72 8.40
C ASP A 202 -18.15 -8.67 7.06
N LEU A 203 -18.32 -9.83 6.46
CA LEU A 203 -19.23 -10.07 5.34
C LEU A 203 -20.48 -10.78 5.87
N MET A 204 -21.62 -10.09 5.85
CA MET A 204 -22.89 -10.67 6.27
C MET A 204 -23.77 -11.00 5.06
N ILE A 205 -24.19 -12.26 4.93
CA ILE A 205 -25.02 -12.72 3.80
C ILE A 205 -26.47 -12.89 4.28
N LEU A 206 -27.38 -12.13 3.65
CA LEU A 206 -28.82 -12.24 3.87
C LEU A 206 -29.47 -13.03 2.72
N ALA A 207 -30.04 -14.19 3.03
CA ALA A 207 -30.72 -15.02 2.06
C ALA A 207 -32.18 -15.26 2.48
N ALA A 208 -33.09 -15.25 1.52
CA ALA A 208 -34.50 -15.58 1.73
C ALA A 208 -35.10 -16.07 0.41
N ARG A 209 -36.28 -16.80 0.52
CA ARG A 209 -37.08 -17.14 -0.65
C ARG A 209 -37.61 -15.86 -1.33
N PRO A 210 -37.91 -15.90 -2.65
CA PRO A 210 -38.53 -14.76 -3.32
C PRO A 210 -39.77 -14.26 -2.58
N ALA A 211 -40.01 -12.95 -2.59
CA ALA A 211 -41.14 -12.26 -1.97
C ALA A 211 -41.26 -12.31 -0.42
N VAL A 212 -40.29 -12.86 0.31
CA VAL A 212 -40.30 -12.88 1.79
C VAL A 212 -39.85 -11.52 2.40
N GLY A 213 -39.34 -10.58 1.60
CA GLY A 213 -38.96 -9.26 2.09
C GLY A 213 -37.46 -9.07 2.31
N LYS A 214 -36.59 -9.88 1.70
CA LYS A 214 -35.12 -9.75 1.79
C LYS A 214 -34.62 -8.31 1.60
N SER A 215 -35.01 -7.68 0.48
CA SER A 215 -34.56 -6.31 0.14
C SER A 215 -35.15 -5.26 1.08
N ALA A 216 -36.39 -5.45 1.55
CA ALA A 216 -37.01 -4.57 2.54
C ALA A 216 -36.24 -4.62 3.88
N PHE A 217 -35.93 -5.82 4.36
CA PHE A 217 -35.14 -5.98 5.58
C PHE A 217 -33.73 -5.36 5.45
N ALA A 218 -33.07 -5.56 4.31
CA ALA A 218 -31.74 -4.98 4.07
C ALA A 218 -31.76 -3.45 4.09
N ILE A 219 -32.79 -2.82 3.47
CA ILE A 219 -32.97 -1.37 3.48
C ILE A 219 -33.24 -0.87 4.89
N ASN A 220 -34.15 -1.52 5.62
CA ASN A 220 -34.48 -1.14 6.99
C ASN A 220 -33.29 -1.28 7.93
N LEU A 221 -32.47 -2.33 7.76
CA LEU A 221 -31.22 -2.51 8.49
C LEU A 221 -30.25 -1.36 8.19
N ALA A 222 -30.11 -0.98 6.91
CA ALA A 222 -29.25 0.13 6.48
C ALA A 222 -29.71 1.45 7.11
N LEU A 223 -31.00 1.74 7.09
CA LEU A 223 -31.59 2.95 7.71
C LEU A 223 -31.38 2.97 9.23
N ASN A 224 -31.62 1.87 9.89
CA ASN A 224 -31.42 1.77 11.35
C ASN A 224 -29.95 2.01 11.71
N VAL A 225 -29.00 1.39 10.98
CA VAL A 225 -27.58 1.56 11.21
C VAL A 225 -27.18 3.02 11.00
N ALA A 226 -27.64 3.66 9.92
CA ALA A 226 -27.35 5.05 9.64
C ALA A 226 -27.91 5.99 10.72
N ALA A 227 -29.16 5.80 11.13
CA ALA A 227 -29.84 6.65 12.11
C ALA A 227 -29.28 6.48 13.53
N THR A 228 -29.13 5.21 13.97
CA THR A 228 -28.74 4.90 15.35
C THR A 228 -27.28 5.21 15.63
N ASN A 229 -26.39 4.89 14.68
CA ASN A 229 -24.95 5.05 14.88
C ASN A 229 -24.39 6.33 14.25
N LYS A 230 -25.22 7.15 13.57
CA LYS A 230 -24.78 8.29 12.73
C LYS A 230 -23.71 7.87 11.70
N ALA A 231 -23.84 6.64 11.19
CA ALA A 231 -22.91 6.05 10.25
C ALA A 231 -23.32 6.34 8.79
N HIS A 232 -22.37 6.40 7.89
CA HIS A 232 -22.64 6.48 6.46
C HIS A 232 -22.83 5.08 5.90
N VAL A 233 -23.92 4.87 5.15
CA VAL A 233 -24.24 3.57 4.54
C VAL A 233 -24.33 3.77 3.02
N ALA A 234 -23.60 2.94 2.25
CA ALA A 234 -23.72 2.88 0.80
C ALA A 234 -24.52 1.65 0.37
N ILE A 235 -25.48 1.82 -0.53
CA ILE A 235 -26.31 0.75 -1.08
C ILE A 235 -26.00 0.59 -2.56
N PHE A 236 -25.55 -0.60 -2.97
CA PHE A 236 -25.32 -0.98 -4.36
C PHE A 236 -26.43 -1.94 -4.79
N SER A 237 -27.30 -1.50 -5.70
CA SER A 237 -28.41 -2.30 -6.19
C SER A 237 -28.22 -2.70 -7.65
N LEU A 238 -28.28 -4.01 -7.93
CA LEU A 238 -28.22 -4.57 -9.28
C LEU A 238 -29.61 -4.93 -9.83
N GLU A 239 -30.65 -4.95 -8.98
CA GLU A 239 -31.99 -5.42 -9.32
C GLU A 239 -33.02 -4.26 -9.32
N MET A 240 -32.88 -3.28 -8.42
CA MET A 240 -33.85 -2.21 -8.21
C MET A 240 -33.27 -0.86 -8.62
N SER A 241 -34.13 -0.04 -9.27
CA SER A 241 -33.77 1.36 -9.58
C SER A 241 -33.71 2.23 -8.30
N ILE A 242 -33.08 3.40 -8.42
CA ILE A 242 -32.94 4.37 -7.34
C ILE A 242 -34.33 4.83 -6.83
N GLU A 243 -35.27 5.05 -7.74
CA GLU A 243 -36.65 5.47 -7.40
C GLU A 243 -37.36 4.39 -6.60
N GLN A 244 -37.22 3.12 -6.96
CA GLN A 244 -37.80 2.00 -6.23
C GLN A 244 -37.20 1.86 -4.83
N LEU A 245 -35.92 2.07 -4.68
CA LEU A 245 -35.24 2.10 -3.37
C LEU A 245 -35.76 3.25 -2.53
N MET A 246 -35.88 4.47 -3.10
CA MET A 246 -36.40 5.64 -2.39
C MET A 246 -37.86 5.48 -1.96
N MET A 247 -38.72 4.91 -2.80
CA MET A 247 -40.10 4.60 -2.38
C MET A 247 -40.15 3.68 -1.17
N ARG A 248 -39.27 2.68 -1.10
CA ARG A 248 -39.16 1.79 0.06
C ARG A 248 -38.64 2.50 1.31
N ILE A 249 -37.70 3.42 1.14
CA ILE A 249 -37.17 4.25 2.22
C ILE A 249 -38.25 5.16 2.79
N TYR A 250 -39.06 5.79 1.94
CA TYR A 250 -40.17 6.66 2.38
C TYR A 250 -41.36 5.90 2.97
N SER A 251 -41.48 4.60 2.70
CA SER A 251 -42.55 3.77 3.26
C SER A 251 -42.18 3.10 4.60
N TYR A 252 -40.97 3.33 5.07
CA TYR A 252 -40.47 2.92 6.38
C TYR A 252 -40.82 3.95 7.45
#